data_3d6058a4027a51d2f6809774eb76f2ec
#
_entry.id   3d6058a4027a51d2f6809774eb76f2ec
#
_cell.length_a   1.000
_cell.length_b   1.000
_cell.length_c   1.000
_cell.angle_alpha   90.00
_cell.angle_beta   90.00
_cell.angle_gamma   90.00
#
_symmetry.space_group_name_H-M   'P 1'
#
loop_
_entity.id
_entity.type
_entity.pdbx_description
1 polymer ?
#
loop_
_entity_poly.entity_id
_entity_poly.type
_entity_poly.pdbx_seq_one_letter_code
_entity_poly.pdbx_strand_id
1 'polypeptide(L)'
;KAARNLFHFKDKAAYKGKKCYEALQQCSSPCAMCTNNRLKPDEFYEWSRFNPLVRRSFLLKDTMVIDDGRRIRIEIAIDLDIREMAKKTFSQFTDNEALINEGLRCALAEETPEQSINTLLQYLGQMSHSDRVYIFEKNKHGNFDNTFEWCTCDISPQINILHNIPPEELGTWLSTFQKGESVIIQNVDDIMSYDPVVYETLMPQNIKRLIASPISRDQDVIAFYGIDNPPLDRMDHIAFMLQLFGHFIDSMLRRRDLVKKLENLSYYEQLTGAKNSHAMNKQ
;
A
#
# COMPACT_ATOMS: atom_id res chain seq x y z
N LYS A 1 22.82 1.64 19.76
CA LYS A 1 21.43 1.30 20.16
C LYS A 1 20.99 -0.03 19.57
N ALA A 2 21.22 -0.35 18.27
CA ALA A 2 20.77 -1.57 17.61
C ALA A 2 21.24 -2.87 18.30
N ALA A 3 22.54 -3.03 18.52
CA ALA A 3 23.09 -4.22 19.20
C ALA A 3 22.55 -4.39 20.62
N ARG A 4 22.33 -3.31 21.36
CA ARG A 4 21.75 -3.35 22.71
C ARG A 4 20.34 -3.97 22.68
N ASN A 5 19.51 -3.57 21.72
CA ASN A 5 18.15 -4.07 21.59
C ASN A 5 18.16 -5.52 21.14
N LEU A 6 19.00 -5.87 20.15
CA LEU A 6 19.09 -7.20 19.57
C LEU A 6 19.51 -8.27 20.59
N PHE A 7 20.51 -7.95 21.43
CA PHE A 7 21.01 -8.86 22.47
C PHE A 7 20.34 -8.66 23.84
N HIS A 8 19.29 -7.86 23.91
CA HIS A 8 18.52 -7.57 25.12
C HIS A 8 19.37 -7.14 26.32
N PHE A 9 20.44 -6.37 26.07
CA PHE A 9 21.27 -5.84 27.16
C PHE A 9 20.51 -4.82 28.01
N LYS A 10 20.36 -5.11 29.29
CA LYS A 10 19.62 -4.25 30.23
C LYS A 10 20.28 -2.87 30.37
N ASP A 11 21.58 -2.82 30.49
CA ASP A 11 22.35 -1.61 30.67
C ASP A 11 23.72 -1.69 29.95
N LYS A 12 24.53 -0.62 30.11
CA LYS A 12 25.86 -0.53 29.49
C LYS A 12 26.89 -1.43 30.17
N ALA A 13 26.70 -1.79 31.45
CA ALA A 13 27.60 -2.66 32.19
C ALA A 13 27.48 -4.13 31.69
N ALA A 14 26.36 -4.49 31.10
CA ALA A 14 26.15 -5.83 30.55
C ALA A 14 27.16 -6.22 29.43
N TYR A 15 27.75 -5.23 28.73
CA TYR A 15 28.69 -5.45 27.62
C TYR A 15 29.98 -4.65 27.67
N LYS A 16 29.99 -3.48 28.36
CA LYS A 16 31.17 -2.62 28.42
C LYS A 16 32.31 -3.31 29.16
N GLY A 17 33.49 -3.37 28.53
CA GLY A 17 34.69 -3.98 29.09
C GLY A 17 34.72 -5.52 28.97
N LYS A 18 33.67 -6.16 28.46
CA LYS A 18 33.66 -7.59 28.21
C LYS A 18 34.21 -7.92 26.82
N LYS A 19 34.72 -9.12 26.68
CA LYS A 19 35.14 -9.67 25.38
C LYS A 19 33.89 -10.03 24.52
N CYS A 20 34.02 -9.97 23.18
CA CYS A 20 32.92 -10.25 22.28
C CYS A 20 32.33 -11.65 22.48
N TYR A 21 33.17 -12.65 22.76
CA TYR A 21 32.70 -14.01 23.01
C TYR A 21 31.91 -14.13 24.32
N GLU A 22 32.22 -13.33 25.34
CA GLU A 22 31.45 -13.28 26.58
C GLU A 22 30.12 -12.55 26.40
N ALA A 23 30.17 -11.35 25.78
CA ALA A 23 29.01 -10.50 25.69
C ALA A 23 28.00 -10.94 24.61
N LEU A 24 28.47 -11.38 23.45
CA LEU A 24 27.62 -11.66 22.28
C LEU A 24 27.38 -13.16 22.03
N GLN A 25 28.10 -14.04 22.72
CA GLN A 25 28.03 -15.48 22.50
C GLN A 25 27.91 -16.31 23.78
N GLN A 26 28.03 -15.65 24.94
CA GLN A 26 27.98 -16.29 26.28
C GLN A 26 28.99 -17.47 26.39
N CYS A 27 30.18 -17.30 25.80
CA CYS A 27 31.26 -18.28 25.85
C CYS A 27 32.37 -17.78 26.81
N SER A 28 33.10 -18.73 27.38
CA SER A 28 34.25 -18.46 28.28
C SER A 28 35.58 -18.30 27.54
N SER A 29 35.62 -18.62 26.25
CA SER A 29 36.82 -18.56 25.40
C SER A 29 36.52 -18.01 24.02
N PRO A 30 37.53 -17.49 23.27
CA PRO A 30 37.34 -17.03 21.90
C PRO A 30 36.71 -18.13 21.02
N CYS A 31 35.81 -17.70 20.13
CA CYS A 31 35.18 -18.64 19.20
C CYS A 31 36.21 -19.26 18.24
N ALA A 32 35.98 -20.52 17.82
CA ALA A 32 36.85 -21.23 16.89
C ALA A 32 37.08 -20.49 15.55
N MET A 33 36.14 -19.61 15.17
CA MET A 33 36.18 -18.81 13.94
C MET A 33 36.65 -17.35 14.21
N CYS A 34 37.39 -17.09 15.29
CA CYS A 34 37.85 -15.78 15.64
C CYS A 34 38.76 -15.19 14.54
N THR A 35 38.38 -14.02 14.03
CA THR A 35 39.08 -13.35 12.92
C THR A 35 40.27 -12.52 13.35
N ASN A 36 40.53 -12.32 14.67
CA ASN A 36 41.58 -11.45 15.19
C ASN A 36 42.97 -11.69 14.60
N ASN A 37 43.29 -12.96 14.27
CA ASN A 37 44.59 -13.35 13.68
C ASN A 37 44.65 -13.10 12.17
N ARG A 38 43.56 -12.74 11.55
CA ARG A 38 43.44 -12.51 10.10
C ARG A 38 43.34 -11.03 9.75
N LEU A 39 43.04 -10.20 10.74
CA LEU A 39 42.85 -8.75 10.52
C LEU A 39 44.18 -8.03 10.32
N LYS A 40 44.20 -7.21 9.29
CA LYS A 40 45.27 -6.28 9.01
C LYS A 40 44.79 -4.84 9.18
N PRO A 41 45.66 -3.88 9.53
CA PRO A 41 45.29 -2.48 9.55
C PRO A 41 44.78 -2.01 8.20
N ASP A 42 43.69 -1.22 8.21
CA ASP A 42 43.07 -0.58 7.05
C ASP A 42 42.52 -1.54 5.98
N GLU A 43 42.46 -2.85 6.25
CA GLU A 43 41.80 -3.83 5.40
C GLU A 43 40.52 -4.33 6.07
N PHE A 44 39.43 -4.53 5.28
CA PHE A 44 38.22 -5.14 5.76
C PHE A 44 38.21 -6.63 5.44
N TYR A 45 37.90 -7.45 6.44
CA TYR A 45 37.64 -8.88 6.31
C TYR A 45 36.14 -9.15 6.40
N GLU A 46 35.55 -9.66 5.35
CA GLU A 46 34.12 -9.99 5.29
C GLU A 46 33.89 -11.47 5.50
N TRP A 47 32.91 -11.80 6.33
CA TRP A 47 32.48 -13.17 6.59
C TRP A 47 31.04 -13.20 7.07
N SER A 48 30.38 -14.36 6.99
CA SER A 48 29.01 -14.53 7.47
C SER A 48 28.95 -15.49 8.63
N ARG A 49 28.03 -15.26 9.57
CA ARG A 49 27.85 -16.12 10.73
C ARG A 49 26.41 -16.14 11.19
N PHE A 50 25.93 -17.34 11.51
CA PHE A 50 24.71 -17.53 12.29
C PHE A 50 25.00 -17.38 13.78
N ASN A 51 24.26 -16.54 14.49
CA ASN A 51 24.33 -16.40 15.94
C ASN A 51 23.15 -17.15 16.58
N PRO A 52 23.42 -18.26 17.32
CA PRO A 52 22.36 -19.10 17.87
C PRO A 52 21.59 -18.44 19.03
N LEU A 53 22.16 -17.45 19.73
CA LEU A 53 21.49 -16.77 20.84
C LEU A 53 20.33 -15.89 20.36
N VAL A 54 20.53 -15.21 19.24
CA VAL A 54 19.50 -14.34 18.64
C VAL A 54 18.83 -15.00 17.43
N ARG A 55 19.26 -16.21 17.06
CA ARG A 55 18.75 -17.02 15.94
C ARG A 55 18.71 -16.25 14.62
N ARG A 56 19.80 -15.51 14.32
CA ARG A 56 19.94 -14.68 13.12
C ARG A 56 21.28 -14.86 12.45
N SER A 57 21.30 -14.67 11.14
CA SER A 57 22.50 -14.67 10.31
C SER A 57 22.99 -13.24 10.08
N PHE A 58 24.29 -13.01 10.25
CA PHE A 58 24.92 -11.71 10.06
C PHE A 58 26.01 -11.77 8.99
N LEU A 59 26.05 -10.75 8.15
CA LEU A 59 27.27 -10.42 7.41
C LEU A 59 28.12 -9.51 8.31
N LEU A 60 29.32 -9.98 8.61
CA LEU A 60 30.26 -9.29 9.48
C LEU A 60 31.39 -8.68 8.66
N LYS A 61 31.68 -7.42 8.90
CA LYS A 61 32.83 -6.70 8.33
C LYS A 61 33.73 -6.30 9.47
N ASP A 62 34.88 -6.90 9.52
CA ASP A 62 35.92 -6.67 10.56
C ASP A 62 37.06 -5.88 9.98
N THR A 63 37.57 -4.92 10.76
CA THR A 63 38.84 -4.23 10.49
C THR A 63 39.61 -4.03 11.77
N MET A 64 40.90 -3.74 11.64
CA MET A 64 41.78 -3.37 12.74
C MET A 64 42.25 -1.93 12.55
N VAL A 65 42.17 -1.16 13.63
CA VAL A 65 42.73 0.20 13.71
C VAL A 65 43.78 0.22 14.79
N ILE A 66 44.85 0.98 14.58
CA ILE A 66 45.88 1.22 15.58
C ILE A 66 45.66 2.64 16.14
N ASP A 67 45.34 2.72 17.44
CA ASP A 67 45.11 3.97 18.15
C ASP A 67 46.05 3.99 19.38
N ASP A 68 46.95 4.98 19.49
CA ASP A 68 47.99 5.10 20.53
C ASP A 68 48.75 3.77 20.77
N GLY A 69 49.13 3.05 19.71
CA GLY A 69 49.82 1.78 19.77
C GLY A 69 48.97 0.60 20.22
N ARG A 70 47.67 0.80 20.45
CA ARG A 70 46.73 -0.26 20.81
C ARG A 70 45.99 -0.77 19.57
N ARG A 71 45.88 -2.07 19.44
CA ARG A 71 45.10 -2.71 18.39
C ARG A 71 43.63 -2.71 18.79
N ILE A 72 42.78 -2.03 18.02
CA ILE A 72 41.34 -1.97 18.21
C ILE A 72 40.68 -2.66 17.04
N ARG A 73 39.86 -3.71 17.30
CA ARG A 73 39.01 -4.33 16.30
C ARG A 73 37.70 -3.56 16.24
N ILE A 74 37.30 -3.20 15.05
CA ILE A 74 35.94 -2.70 14.72
C ILE A 74 35.23 -3.77 13.97
N GLU A 75 34.00 -4.13 14.42
CA GLU A 75 33.12 -5.10 13.78
C GLU A 75 31.81 -4.40 13.45
N ILE A 76 31.41 -4.46 12.18
CA ILE A 76 30.10 -4.03 11.69
C ILE A 76 29.30 -5.29 11.39
N ALA A 77 28.18 -5.49 12.10
CA ALA A 77 27.27 -6.59 11.88
C ALA A 77 26.03 -6.11 11.12
N ILE A 78 25.80 -6.68 9.95
CA ILE A 78 24.63 -6.44 9.11
C ILE A 78 23.74 -7.66 9.20
N ASP A 79 22.52 -7.49 9.71
CA ASP A 79 21.52 -8.55 9.79
C ASP A 79 21.10 -8.95 8.36
N LEU A 80 21.36 -10.22 8.00
CA LEU A 80 21.05 -10.72 6.66
C LEU A 80 19.54 -10.88 6.44
N ASP A 81 18.79 -11.18 7.49
CA ASP A 81 17.33 -11.31 7.39
C ASP A 81 16.70 -9.96 7.09
N ILE A 82 17.18 -8.87 7.75
CA ILE A 82 16.76 -7.50 7.45
C ILE A 82 17.19 -7.09 6.03
N ARG A 83 18.38 -7.47 5.58
CA ARG A 83 18.87 -7.17 4.24
C ARG A 83 18.03 -7.87 3.16
N GLU A 84 17.70 -9.13 3.34
CA GLU A 84 16.84 -9.88 2.42
C GLU A 84 15.41 -9.31 2.41
N MET A 85 14.86 -8.96 3.58
CA MET A 85 13.59 -8.25 3.67
C MET A 85 13.63 -6.90 2.94
N ALA A 86 14.65 -6.08 3.20
CA ALA A 86 14.82 -4.79 2.53
C ALA A 86 14.96 -4.95 1.00
N LYS A 87 15.73 -5.95 0.54
CA LYS A 87 15.89 -6.25 -0.88
C LYS A 87 14.57 -6.70 -1.52
N LYS A 88 13.83 -7.57 -0.85
CA LYS A 88 12.50 -8.03 -1.31
C LYS A 88 11.53 -6.87 -1.37
N THR A 89 11.48 -6.02 -0.34
CA THR A 89 10.63 -4.83 -0.29
C THR A 89 11.03 -3.82 -1.38
N PHE A 90 12.34 -3.61 -1.60
CA PHE A 90 12.83 -2.71 -2.64
C PHE A 90 12.52 -3.24 -4.05
N SER A 91 12.70 -4.55 -4.31
CA SER A 91 12.32 -5.18 -5.57
C SER A 91 10.82 -5.05 -5.82
N GLN A 92 9.99 -5.36 -4.82
CA GLN A 92 8.55 -5.19 -4.91
C GLN A 92 8.15 -3.73 -5.17
N PHE A 93 8.86 -2.78 -4.55
CA PHE A 93 8.63 -1.35 -4.75
C PHE A 93 8.96 -0.93 -6.19
N THR A 94 10.09 -1.42 -6.75
CA THR A 94 10.52 -1.11 -8.12
C THR A 94 9.58 -1.74 -9.16
N ASP A 95 9.16 -2.99 -8.93
CA ASP A 95 8.20 -3.67 -9.80
C ASP A 95 6.85 -2.95 -9.79
N ASN A 96 6.43 -2.46 -8.62
CA ASN A 96 5.21 -1.67 -8.47
C ASN A 96 5.28 -0.32 -9.16
N GLU A 97 6.39 0.37 -9.04
CA GLU A 97 6.58 1.66 -9.70
C GLU A 97 6.44 1.54 -11.22
N ALA A 98 7.02 0.50 -11.82
CA ALA A 98 6.89 0.23 -13.24
C ALA A 98 5.43 -0.06 -13.64
N LEU A 99 4.73 -0.88 -12.84
CA LEU A 99 3.33 -1.22 -13.07
C LEU A 99 2.41 0.00 -12.90
N ILE A 100 2.62 0.79 -11.85
CA ILE A 100 1.86 2.03 -11.61
C ILE A 100 2.05 2.99 -12.79
N ASN A 101 3.30 3.22 -13.20
CA ASN A 101 3.62 4.12 -14.31
C ASN A 101 2.98 3.67 -15.62
N GLU A 102 2.94 2.37 -15.91
CA GLU A 102 2.31 1.84 -17.12
C GLU A 102 0.78 2.04 -17.09
N GLY A 103 0.12 1.70 -15.97
CA GLY A 103 -1.32 1.92 -15.81
C GLY A 103 -1.72 3.39 -15.97
N LEU A 104 -0.92 4.29 -15.39
CA LEU A 104 -1.13 5.73 -15.51
C LEU A 104 -0.88 6.22 -16.93
N ARG A 105 0.16 5.73 -17.61
CA ARG A 105 0.45 6.09 -18.98
C ARG A 105 -0.70 5.68 -19.90
N CYS A 106 -1.24 4.49 -19.75
CA CYS A 106 -2.40 4.03 -20.51
C CYS A 106 -3.63 4.92 -20.25
N ALA A 107 -3.94 5.19 -18.98
CA ALA A 107 -5.08 6.01 -18.62
C ALA A 107 -4.95 7.46 -19.10
N LEU A 108 -3.77 8.06 -19.04
CA LEU A 108 -3.51 9.43 -19.49
C LEU A 108 -3.50 9.57 -21.03
N ALA A 109 -3.38 8.47 -21.77
CA ALA A 109 -3.46 8.49 -23.24
C ALA A 109 -4.90 8.57 -23.76
N GLU A 110 -5.90 8.37 -22.89
CA GLU A 110 -7.32 8.43 -23.27
C GLU A 110 -7.80 9.87 -23.48
N GLU A 111 -8.76 10.03 -24.39
CA GLU A 111 -9.28 11.35 -24.79
C GLU A 111 -10.15 11.97 -23.71
N THR A 112 -10.98 11.18 -23.04
CA THR A 112 -11.92 11.66 -22.02
C THR A 112 -11.56 11.19 -20.61
N PRO A 113 -11.90 11.97 -19.57
CA PRO A 113 -11.67 11.54 -18.19
C PRO A 113 -12.38 10.24 -17.83
N GLU A 114 -13.58 9.99 -18.37
CA GLU A 114 -14.32 8.76 -18.15
C GLU A 114 -13.61 7.55 -18.74
N GLN A 115 -13.06 7.67 -19.96
CA GLN A 115 -12.24 6.61 -20.56
C GLN A 115 -10.97 6.39 -19.73
N SER A 116 -10.31 7.46 -19.30
CA SER A 116 -9.13 7.37 -18.41
C SER A 116 -9.42 6.57 -17.15
N ILE A 117 -10.56 6.83 -16.48
CA ILE A 117 -10.97 6.10 -15.27
C ILE A 117 -11.21 4.62 -15.60
N ASN A 118 -11.99 4.33 -16.64
CA ASN A 118 -12.29 2.94 -17.03
C ASN A 118 -11.02 2.15 -17.38
N THR A 119 -10.11 2.74 -18.16
CA THR A 119 -8.81 2.13 -18.50
C THR A 119 -7.98 1.87 -17.23
N LEU A 120 -8.00 2.79 -16.27
CA LEU A 120 -7.31 2.61 -14.99
C LEU A 120 -7.92 1.46 -14.17
N LEU A 121 -9.25 1.39 -14.04
CA LEU A 121 -9.93 0.31 -13.33
C LEU A 121 -9.67 -1.05 -13.96
N GLN A 122 -9.72 -1.14 -15.29
CA GLN A 122 -9.37 -2.35 -16.03
C GLN A 122 -7.93 -2.79 -15.73
N TYR A 123 -7.00 -1.86 -15.78
CA TYR A 123 -5.59 -2.13 -15.49
C TYR A 123 -5.40 -2.63 -14.05
N LEU A 124 -6.02 -1.96 -13.09
CA LEU A 124 -6.00 -2.36 -11.68
C LEU A 124 -6.54 -3.77 -11.47
N GLY A 125 -7.69 -4.08 -12.07
CA GLY A 125 -8.32 -5.39 -11.94
C GLY A 125 -7.47 -6.51 -12.53
N GLN A 126 -6.95 -6.33 -13.74
CA GLN A 126 -6.08 -7.30 -14.41
C GLN A 126 -4.78 -7.54 -13.63
N MET A 127 -4.14 -6.47 -13.17
CA MET A 127 -2.88 -6.54 -12.46
C MET A 127 -3.02 -7.14 -11.05
N SER A 128 -4.10 -6.81 -10.35
CA SER A 128 -4.39 -7.35 -9.02
C SER A 128 -4.97 -8.77 -9.06
N HIS A 129 -5.34 -9.29 -10.24
CA HIS A 129 -6.08 -10.55 -10.38
C HIS A 129 -7.34 -10.59 -9.52
N SER A 130 -8.06 -9.50 -9.48
CA SER A 130 -9.31 -9.35 -8.74
C SER A 130 -10.54 -9.58 -9.62
N ASP A 131 -11.67 -9.83 -9.00
CA ASP A 131 -12.93 -10.08 -9.70
C ASP A 131 -13.58 -8.78 -10.18
N ARG A 132 -13.47 -7.73 -9.39
CA ARG A 132 -14.11 -6.42 -9.62
C ARG A 132 -13.25 -5.29 -9.07
N VAL A 133 -13.28 -4.15 -9.77
CA VAL A 133 -12.76 -2.85 -9.30
C VAL A 133 -13.84 -1.80 -9.53
N TYR A 134 -14.09 -0.96 -8.55
CA TYR A 134 -15.21 -0.02 -8.58
C TYR A 134 -14.89 1.33 -7.94
N ILE A 135 -15.72 2.33 -8.29
CA ILE A 135 -15.75 3.64 -7.64
C ILE A 135 -17.19 3.96 -7.27
N PHE A 136 -17.41 4.29 -6.00
CA PHE A 136 -18.65 4.85 -5.50
C PHE A 136 -18.47 6.34 -5.23
N GLU A 137 -19.37 7.16 -5.72
CA GLU A 137 -19.34 8.60 -5.51
C GLU A 137 -20.56 9.05 -4.70
N LYS A 138 -20.34 10.00 -3.80
CA LYS A 138 -21.40 10.61 -3.00
C LYS A 138 -22.27 11.50 -3.89
N ASN A 139 -23.55 11.22 -3.96
CA ASN A 139 -24.51 11.98 -4.74
C ASN A 139 -25.01 13.22 -3.97
N LYS A 140 -25.85 14.02 -4.62
CA LYS A 140 -26.42 15.27 -4.04
C LYS A 140 -27.29 15.04 -2.80
N HIS A 141 -27.74 13.82 -2.54
CA HIS A 141 -28.56 13.44 -1.40
C HIS A 141 -27.72 12.92 -0.21
N GLY A 142 -26.40 12.81 -0.41
CA GLY A 142 -25.47 12.29 0.59
C GLY A 142 -25.29 10.78 0.54
N ASN A 143 -26.00 10.08 -0.37
CA ASN A 143 -25.88 8.64 -0.59
C ASN A 143 -24.79 8.32 -1.61
N PHE A 144 -24.42 7.05 -1.73
CA PHE A 144 -23.34 6.62 -2.63
C PHE A 144 -23.91 5.87 -3.84
N ASP A 145 -23.39 6.21 -5.02
CA ASP A 145 -23.73 5.56 -6.29
C ASP A 145 -22.49 4.88 -6.85
N ASN A 146 -22.60 3.63 -7.31
CA ASN A 146 -21.56 2.99 -8.11
C ASN A 146 -21.50 3.66 -9.48
N THR A 147 -20.46 4.46 -9.72
CA THR A 147 -20.35 5.29 -10.93
C THR A 147 -19.38 4.75 -11.96
N PHE A 148 -18.42 3.93 -11.54
CA PHE A 148 -17.49 3.24 -12.42
C PHE A 148 -17.21 1.84 -11.89
N GLU A 149 -17.17 0.88 -12.81
CA GLU A 149 -16.92 -0.52 -12.46
C GLU A 149 -16.25 -1.25 -13.62
N TRP A 150 -15.28 -2.06 -13.27
CA TRP A 150 -14.70 -3.08 -14.12
C TRP A 150 -14.87 -4.45 -13.46
N CYS A 151 -15.26 -5.45 -14.24
CA CYS A 151 -15.39 -6.84 -13.79
C CYS A 151 -14.66 -7.78 -14.73
N THR A 152 -14.22 -8.93 -14.20
CA THR A 152 -13.85 -10.08 -15.05
C THR A 152 -15.07 -10.62 -15.78
N CYS A 153 -14.86 -11.39 -16.85
CA CYS A 153 -15.93 -11.87 -17.73
C CYS A 153 -16.98 -12.75 -17.00
N ASP A 154 -16.58 -13.40 -15.91
CA ASP A 154 -17.45 -14.33 -15.17
C ASP A 154 -18.21 -13.66 -14.01
N ILE A 155 -18.01 -12.38 -13.79
CA ILE A 155 -18.60 -11.60 -12.68
C ILE A 155 -19.68 -10.65 -13.22
N SER A 156 -20.88 -10.76 -12.62
CA SER A 156 -21.98 -9.87 -12.98
C SER A 156 -21.75 -8.45 -12.47
N PRO A 157 -21.82 -7.43 -13.35
CA PRO A 157 -21.69 -6.04 -12.93
C PRO A 157 -22.79 -5.62 -11.96
N GLN A 158 -22.43 -4.79 -10.99
CA GLN A 158 -23.34 -4.20 -10.00
C GLN A 158 -23.59 -2.71 -10.23
N ILE A 159 -22.96 -2.12 -11.23
CA ILE A 159 -23.05 -0.69 -11.54
C ILE A 159 -24.47 -0.19 -11.77
N ASN A 160 -25.38 -1.05 -12.28
CA ASN A 160 -26.78 -0.69 -12.50
C ASN A 160 -27.69 -1.00 -11.30
N ILE A 161 -27.17 -1.61 -10.24
CA ILE A 161 -27.94 -2.07 -9.08
C ILE A 161 -27.61 -1.24 -7.85
N LEU A 162 -26.32 -0.98 -7.63
CA LEU A 162 -25.83 -0.33 -6.42
C LEU A 162 -25.86 1.19 -6.58
N HIS A 163 -27.05 1.75 -6.44
CA HIS A 163 -27.31 3.19 -6.47
C HIS A 163 -28.04 3.64 -5.21
N ASN A 164 -27.81 4.89 -4.84
CA ASN A 164 -28.49 5.58 -3.75
C ASN A 164 -28.32 4.85 -2.40
N ILE A 165 -27.13 4.25 -2.18
CA ILE A 165 -26.80 3.53 -0.96
C ILE A 165 -26.61 4.54 0.17
N PRO A 166 -27.44 4.51 1.23
CA PRO A 166 -27.30 5.43 2.33
C PRO A 166 -26.02 5.15 3.14
N PRO A 167 -25.41 6.17 3.76
CA PRO A 167 -24.20 6.02 4.56
C PRO A 167 -24.29 4.94 5.66
N GLU A 168 -25.48 4.71 6.19
CA GLU A 168 -25.76 3.72 7.24
C GLU A 168 -25.52 2.28 6.76
N GLU A 169 -25.73 2.01 5.47
CA GLU A 169 -25.46 0.69 4.85
C GLU A 169 -23.98 0.40 4.66
N LEU A 170 -23.11 1.41 4.78
CA LEU A 170 -21.66 1.22 4.79
C LEU A 170 -21.13 0.74 6.17
N GLY A 171 -21.99 0.59 7.18
CA GLY A 171 -21.63 0.09 8.48
C GLY A 171 -20.43 0.81 9.10
N THR A 172 -19.42 0.05 9.49
CA THR A 172 -18.20 0.60 10.11
C THR A 172 -17.25 1.30 9.11
N TRP A 173 -17.47 1.14 7.80
CA TRP A 173 -16.57 1.68 6.76
C TRP A 173 -16.48 3.19 6.80
N LEU A 174 -17.63 3.88 6.94
CA LEU A 174 -17.64 5.34 6.95
C LEU A 174 -16.77 5.92 8.06
N SER A 175 -16.81 5.33 9.25
CA SER A 175 -15.98 5.76 10.38
C SER A 175 -14.48 5.52 10.14
N THR A 176 -14.14 4.48 9.41
CA THR A 176 -12.76 4.17 8.97
C THR A 176 -12.32 5.15 7.88
N PHE A 177 -13.18 5.40 6.90
CA PHE A 177 -12.91 6.35 5.82
C PHE A 177 -12.73 7.80 6.31
N GLN A 178 -13.49 8.22 7.31
CA GLN A 178 -13.34 9.55 7.94
C GLN A 178 -11.97 9.76 8.60
N LYS A 179 -11.30 8.67 9.01
CA LYS A 179 -9.90 8.72 9.50
C LYS A 179 -8.88 8.71 8.38
N GLY A 180 -9.30 8.60 7.12
CA GLY A 180 -8.42 8.45 5.97
C GLY A 180 -7.82 7.04 5.81
N GLU A 181 -8.38 6.06 6.53
CA GLU A 181 -7.92 4.68 6.55
C GLU A 181 -8.67 3.83 5.54
N SER A 182 -8.01 2.82 4.97
CA SER A 182 -8.62 1.83 4.09
C SER A 182 -9.29 0.72 4.90
N VAL A 183 -10.40 0.24 4.41
CA VAL A 183 -11.04 -0.98 4.90
C VAL A 183 -10.39 -2.17 4.20
N ILE A 184 -9.90 -3.14 4.98
CA ILE A 184 -9.29 -4.38 4.48
C ILE A 184 -10.01 -5.54 5.15
N ILE A 185 -10.74 -6.33 4.36
CA ILE A 185 -11.46 -7.53 4.81
C ILE A 185 -10.80 -8.73 4.15
N GLN A 186 -10.09 -9.53 4.93
CA GLN A 186 -9.41 -10.75 4.46
C GLN A 186 -10.36 -11.93 4.31
N ASN A 187 -11.40 -11.96 5.12
CA ASN A 187 -12.47 -12.95 5.05
C ASN A 187 -13.80 -12.31 5.46
N VAL A 188 -14.78 -12.30 4.56
CA VAL A 188 -16.09 -11.69 4.79
C VAL A 188 -16.87 -12.41 5.90
N ASP A 189 -16.67 -13.70 6.11
CA ASP A 189 -17.35 -14.44 7.19
C ASP A 189 -16.98 -13.90 8.58
N ASP A 190 -15.80 -13.31 8.74
CA ASP A 190 -15.34 -12.80 10.03
C ASP A 190 -16.08 -11.53 10.44
N ILE A 191 -16.64 -10.76 9.49
CA ILE A 191 -17.35 -9.51 9.79
C ILE A 191 -18.79 -9.70 10.24
N MET A 192 -19.37 -10.88 10.05
CA MET A 192 -20.74 -11.18 10.44
C MET A 192 -21.05 -10.83 11.91
N SER A 193 -20.06 -11.00 12.79
CA SER A 193 -20.22 -10.78 14.23
C SER A 193 -20.20 -9.32 14.66
N TYR A 194 -19.57 -8.42 13.89
CA TYR A 194 -19.38 -7.02 14.29
C TYR A 194 -19.90 -5.99 13.26
N ASP A 195 -20.14 -6.40 12.03
CA ASP A 195 -20.73 -5.56 10.97
C ASP A 195 -21.72 -6.37 10.09
N PRO A 196 -22.84 -6.82 10.67
CA PRO A 196 -23.81 -7.66 9.96
C PRO A 196 -24.44 -6.95 8.75
N VAL A 197 -24.57 -5.62 8.77
CA VAL A 197 -25.14 -4.84 7.66
C VAL A 197 -24.26 -4.97 6.41
N VAL A 198 -22.94 -4.78 6.57
CA VAL A 198 -21.98 -4.95 5.48
C VAL A 198 -21.92 -6.42 5.05
N TYR A 199 -21.97 -7.36 5.98
CA TYR A 199 -21.97 -8.79 5.67
C TYR A 199 -23.17 -9.17 4.75
N GLU A 200 -24.37 -8.72 5.09
CA GLU A 200 -25.59 -8.97 4.29
C GLU A 200 -25.53 -8.35 2.90
N THR A 201 -24.79 -7.25 2.75
CA THR A 201 -24.58 -6.59 1.45
C THR A 201 -23.56 -7.34 0.58
N LEU A 202 -22.49 -7.87 1.18
CA LEU A 202 -21.37 -8.49 0.45
C LEU A 202 -21.65 -9.95 0.05
N MET A 203 -22.31 -10.71 0.91
CA MET A 203 -22.55 -12.16 0.72
C MET A 203 -23.31 -12.49 -0.58
N PRO A 204 -24.40 -11.79 -0.94
CA PRO A 204 -25.13 -12.08 -2.17
C PRO A 204 -24.30 -11.84 -3.44
N GLN A 205 -23.26 -11.05 -3.35
CA GLN A 205 -22.35 -10.72 -4.46
C GLN A 205 -21.16 -11.70 -4.56
N ASN A 206 -21.12 -12.74 -3.73
CA ASN A 206 -20.04 -13.73 -3.66
C ASN A 206 -18.65 -13.10 -3.35
N ILE A 207 -18.64 -12.01 -2.59
CA ILE A 207 -17.43 -11.34 -2.16
C ILE A 207 -16.88 -12.07 -0.93
N LYS A 208 -15.66 -12.60 -1.04
CA LYS A 208 -14.97 -13.32 0.03
C LYS A 208 -14.00 -12.41 0.80
N ARG A 209 -13.47 -11.44 0.12
CA ARG A 209 -12.49 -10.46 0.65
C ARG A 209 -12.51 -9.20 -0.19
N LEU A 210 -12.07 -8.09 0.40
CA LEU A 210 -12.00 -6.84 -0.34
C LEU A 210 -11.01 -5.86 0.29
N ILE A 211 -10.69 -4.84 -0.49
CA ILE A 211 -9.98 -3.65 -0.04
C ILE A 211 -10.74 -2.46 -0.59
N ALA A 212 -11.11 -1.51 0.29
CA ALA A 212 -11.74 -0.27 -0.12
C ALA A 212 -11.03 0.93 0.53
N SER A 213 -10.84 1.99 -0.24
CA SER A 213 -10.11 3.18 0.19
C SER A 213 -10.91 4.45 -0.10
N PRO A 214 -10.89 5.44 0.81
CA PRO A 214 -11.66 6.67 0.64
C PRO A 214 -10.98 7.66 -0.28
N ILE A 215 -11.80 8.53 -0.88
CA ILE A 215 -11.41 9.82 -1.44
C ILE A 215 -12.12 10.89 -0.62
N SER A 216 -11.33 11.68 0.09
CA SER A 216 -11.86 12.73 0.98
C SER A 216 -11.44 14.11 0.51
N ARG A 217 -12.33 15.09 0.67
CA ARG A 217 -12.06 16.52 0.46
C ARG A 217 -12.58 17.30 1.65
N ASP A 218 -11.76 18.18 2.21
CA ASP A 218 -12.14 19.00 3.37
C ASP A 218 -12.72 18.16 4.54
N GLN A 219 -12.14 16.99 4.79
CA GLN A 219 -12.58 16.00 5.80
C GLN A 219 -13.92 15.30 5.49
N ASP A 220 -14.56 15.57 4.36
CA ASP A 220 -15.74 14.82 3.91
C ASP A 220 -15.35 13.71 2.92
N VAL A 221 -15.90 12.52 3.12
CA VAL A 221 -15.75 11.39 2.20
C VAL A 221 -16.66 11.62 1.00
N ILE A 222 -16.08 11.97 -0.15
CA ILE A 222 -16.83 12.28 -1.37
C ILE A 222 -16.95 11.08 -2.31
N ALA A 223 -16.07 10.12 -2.16
CA ALA A 223 -16.06 8.88 -2.91
C ALA A 223 -15.28 7.81 -2.16
N PHE A 224 -15.42 6.58 -2.56
CA PHE A 224 -14.50 5.49 -2.24
C PHE A 224 -14.35 4.58 -3.44
N TYR A 225 -13.26 3.88 -3.50
CA TYR A 225 -12.95 2.92 -4.56
C TYR A 225 -12.42 1.64 -3.94
N GLY A 226 -12.64 0.51 -4.60
CA GLY A 226 -12.29 -0.77 -4.01
C GLY A 226 -12.05 -1.87 -5.03
N ILE A 227 -11.58 -2.98 -4.50
CA ILE A 227 -11.25 -4.21 -5.23
C ILE A 227 -11.86 -5.39 -4.49
N ASP A 228 -12.61 -6.23 -5.21
CA ASP A 228 -13.19 -7.46 -4.68
C ASP A 228 -12.38 -8.68 -5.06
N ASN A 229 -12.28 -9.60 -4.12
CA ASN A 229 -11.63 -10.91 -4.25
C ASN A 229 -10.17 -10.88 -4.75
N PRO A 230 -9.32 -9.93 -4.30
CA PRO A 230 -7.90 -10.00 -4.61
C PRO A 230 -7.26 -11.26 -3.99
N PRO A 231 -6.13 -11.80 -4.52
CA PRO A 231 -5.39 -12.88 -3.90
C PRO A 231 -4.97 -12.55 -2.46
N LEU A 232 -5.22 -13.47 -1.51
CA LEU A 232 -5.01 -13.23 -0.08
C LEU A 232 -3.56 -12.88 0.26
N ASP A 233 -2.61 -13.55 -0.39
CA ASP A 233 -1.17 -13.37 -0.19
C ASP A 233 -0.63 -12.04 -0.73
N ARG A 234 -1.45 -11.30 -1.49
CA ARG A 234 -1.08 -10.01 -2.10
C ARG A 234 -1.87 -8.82 -1.55
N MET A 235 -2.76 -9.02 -0.60
CA MET A 235 -3.66 -7.97 -0.12
C MET A 235 -2.94 -6.73 0.41
N ASP A 236 -1.89 -6.91 1.23
CA ASP A 236 -1.12 -5.77 1.77
C ASP A 236 -0.47 -4.95 0.65
N HIS A 237 0.04 -5.64 -0.37
CA HIS A 237 0.65 -5.03 -1.53
C HIS A 237 -0.38 -4.25 -2.37
N ILE A 238 -1.54 -4.85 -2.61
CA ILE A 238 -2.64 -4.24 -3.36
C ILE A 238 -3.19 -3.03 -2.60
N ALA A 239 -3.33 -3.12 -1.27
CA ALA A 239 -3.77 -2.00 -0.45
C ALA A 239 -2.83 -0.78 -0.57
N PHE A 240 -1.52 -1.01 -0.53
CA PHE A 240 -0.53 0.05 -0.75
C PHE A 240 -0.65 0.68 -2.16
N MET A 241 -0.80 -0.15 -3.19
CA MET A 241 -1.00 0.33 -4.55
C MET A 241 -2.28 1.15 -4.70
N LEU A 242 -3.38 0.70 -4.12
CA LEU A 242 -4.64 1.44 -4.14
C LEU A 242 -4.48 2.84 -3.57
N GLN A 243 -3.74 3.03 -2.47
CA GLN A 243 -3.49 4.35 -1.92
C GLN A 243 -2.81 5.29 -2.92
N LEU A 244 -1.85 4.78 -3.70
CA LEU A 244 -1.18 5.57 -4.74
C LEU A 244 -2.13 5.94 -5.88
N PHE A 245 -2.93 4.98 -6.34
CA PHE A 245 -3.93 5.23 -7.40
C PHE A 245 -5.05 6.16 -6.96
N GLY A 246 -5.36 6.23 -5.67
CA GLY A 246 -6.39 7.11 -5.14
C GLY A 246 -6.22 8.57 -5.51
N HIS A 247 -4.98 9.07 -5.49
CA HIS A 247 -4.68 10.43 -5.92
C HIS A 247 -4.97 10.67 -7.40
N PHE A 248 -4.72 9.67 -8.25
CA PHE A 248 -5.02 9.74 -9.67
C PHE A 248 -6.51 9.67 -9.94
N ILE A 249 -7.22 8.77 -9.28
CA ILE A 249 -8.68 8.67 -9.37
C ILE A 249 -9.30 10.00 -8.95
N ASP A 250 -8.90 10.60 -7.81
CA ASP A 250 -9.40 11.92 -7.40
C ASP A 250 -9.11 13.00 -8.46
N SER A 251 -7.91 13.02 -9.02
CA SER A 251 -7.55 13.97 -10.07
C SER A 251 -8.40 13.80 -11.33
N MET A 252 -8.66 12.56 -11.75
CA MET A 252 -9.49 12.27 -12.92
C MET A 252 -10.96 12.61 -12.68
N LEU A 253 -11.50 12.32 -11.50
CA LEU A 253 -12.86 12.72 -11.11
C LEU A 253 -13.01 14.23 -11.12
N ARG A 254 -12.04 14.98 -10.58
CA ARG A 254 -12.03 16.46 -10.64
C ARG A 254 -11.99 16.97 -12.08
N ARG A 255 -11.14 16.38 -12.92
CA ARG A 255 -11.05 16.75 -14.34
C ARG A 255 -12.39 16.52 -15.05
N ARG A 256 -13.03 15.36 -14.84
CA ARG A 256 -14.36 15.06 -15.37
C ARG A 256 -15.39 16.10 -14.94
N ASP A 257 -15.44 16.42 -13.65
CA ASP A 257 -16.40 17.38 -13.10
C ASP A 257 -16.20 18.79 -13.68
N LEU A 258 -14.94 19.18 -13.87
CA LEU A 258 -14.60 20.44 -14.51
C LEU A 258 -15.00 20.49 -15.98
N VAL A 259 -14.75 19.41 -16.74
CA VAL A 259 -15.18 19.30 -18.14
C VAL A 259 -16.70 19.40 -18.25
N LYS A 260 -17.44 18.62 -17.44
CA LYS A 260 -18.92 18.70 -17.40
C LYS A 260 -19.42 20.10 -17.03
N LYS A 261 -18.77 20.76 -16.08
CA LYS A 261 -19.12 22.12 -15.71
C LYS A 261 -18.87 23.12 -16.85
N LEU A 262 -17.75 23.00 -17.55
CA LEU A 262 -17.43 23.83 -18.72
C LEU A 262 -18.39 23.58 -19.87
N GLU A 263 -18.75 22.35 -20.16
CA GLU A 263 -19.76 21.99 -21.16
C GLU A 263 -21.12 22.60 -20.82
N ASN A 264 -21.57 22.45 -19.59
CA ASN A 264 -22.83 23.05 -19.15
C ASN A 264 -22.82 24.57 -19.30
N LEU A 265 -21.72 25.27 -18.92
CA LEU A 265 -21.58 26.70 -19.09
C LEU A 265 -21.51 27.13 -20.56
N SER A 266 -20.94 26.27 -21.43
CA SER A 266 -20.79 26.57 -22.86
C SER A 266 -22.08 26.33 -23.64
N TYR A 267 -22.93 25.40 -23.23
CA TYR A 267 -24.14 25.00 -24.00
C TYR A 267 -25.45 25.52 -23.42
N TYR A 268 -25.50 25.91 -22.15
CA TYR A 268 -26.73 26.34 -21.48
C TYR A 268 -26.58 27.77 -20.93
N GLU A 269 -27.65 28.51 -21.04
CA GLU A 269 -27.72 29.84 -20.46
C GLU A 269 -27.95 29.77 -18.95
N GLN A 270 -27.15 30.50 -18.17
CA GLN A 270 -27.16 30.40 -16.70
C GLN A 270 -28.48 30.86 -16.05
N LEU A 271 -29.24 31.72 -16.69
CA LEU A 271 -30.47 32.30 -16.14
C LEU A 271 -31.71 31.47 -16.44
N THR A 272 -31.77 30.83 -17.60
CA THR A 272 -32.99 30.14 -18.09
C THR A 272 -32.84 28.63 -18.16
N GLY A 273 -31.61 28.10 -18.11
CA GLY A 273 -31.34 26.67 -18.35
C GLY A 273 -31.59 26.21 -19.78
N ALA A 274 -31.93 27.14 -20.71
CA ALA A 274 -32.14 26.84 -22.11
C ALA A 274 -30.80 26.67 -22.86
N LYS A 275 -30.81 25.92 -23.97
CA LYS A 275 -29.66 25.89 -24.87
C LYS A 275 -29.33 27.29 -25.38
N ASN A 276 -28.07 27.70 -25.22
CA ASN A 276 -27.62 29.01 -25.71
C ASN A 276 -27.47 29.01 -27.24
N SER A 277 -27.28 30.18 -27.85
CA SER A 277 -27.15 30.33 -29.29
C SER A 277 -25.99 29.55 -29.90
N HIS A 278 -24.96 29.25 -29.12
CA HIS A 278 -23.81 28.43 -29.56
C HIS A 278 -24.19 26.93 -29.69
N ALA A 279 -25.05 26.42 -28.81
CA ALA A 279 -25.56 25.05 -28.87
C ALA A 279 -26.58 24.88 -30.02
N MET A 280 -27.27 25.94 -30.45
CA MET A 280 -28.22 25.87 -31.57
C MET A 280 -27.55 25.89 -32.95
N ASN A 281 -26.33 26.43 -33.05
CA ASN A 281 -25.58 26.53 -34.34
C ASN A 281 -24.75 25.27 -34.67
N LYS A 282 -24.68 24.28 -33.81
CA LYS A 282 -23.91 23.03 -34.03
C LYS A 282 -24.77 21.81 -34.46
N GLN A 283 -26.05 22.01 -34.76
CA GLN A 283 -26.89 21.02 -35.47
C GLN A 283 -26.90 21.34 -36.95
#